data_2908d5321ea4979abfbe5505e0e1ea83
#
_entry.id   2908d5321ea4979abfbe5505e0e1ea83
#
_cell.length_a   1.000
_cell.length_b   1.000
_cell.length_c   1.000
_cell.angle_alpha   90.00
_cell.angle_beta   90.00
_cell.angle_gamma   90.00
#
_symmetry.space_group_name_H-M   'P 1'
#
loop_
_entity.id
_entity.type
_entity.pdbx_description
1 polymer ?
#
loop_
_entity_poly.entity_id
_entity_poly.type
_entity_poly.pdbx_seq_one_letter_code
_entity_poly.pdbx_strand_id
1 'polypeptide(L)'
;LVLGGRRVVHEKWPMGHYFAPTLLTHVQPTMRIAQEEVFGPVFLVMPYSDVEQGIQLANNTPYGLGASVFGRDHAECKRVASKLTCGMVNINDFGISYLNQGLPFGGCKHSGYGRFAGPEGLLGLTAPKAVTEDVLFGIVQTSIPPHVDYPLRDTRRSWRFLQSLVRLAFGSLWDRIRALPGLL
;
A
#
# COMPACT_ATOMS: atom_id res chain seq x y z
N LEU A 1 -30.24 15.07 -6.47
CA LEU A 1 -30.96 14.24 -5.50
C LEU A 1 -32.05 13.45 -6.23
N VAL A 2 -32.06 12.15 -6.04
CA VAL A 2 -33.07 11.25 -6.60
C VAL A 2 -33.99 10.73 -5.50
N LEU A 3 -33.42 10.41 -4.34
CA LEU A 3 -34.14 9.83 -3.20
C LEU A 3 -33.58 10.37 -1.89
N GLY A 4 -34.42 10.51 -0.87
CA GLY A 4 -34.01 10.83 0.50
C GLY A 4 -33.65 12.30 0.72
N GLY A 5 -32.47 12.56 1.28
CA GLY A 5 -31.97 13.91 1.55
C GLY A 5 -32.61 14.60 2.73
N ARG A 6 -33.20 13.87 3.68
CA ARG A 6 -33.89 14.47 4.81
C ARG A 6 -33.70 13.69 6.11
N ARG A 7 -33.71 14.40 7.23
CA ARG A 7 -33.82 13.81 8.56
C ARG A 7 -35.17 13.10 8.72
N VAL A 8 -35.16 11.98 9.40
CA VAL A 8 -36.38 11.23 9.76
C VAL A 8 -36.56 11.34 11.26
N VAL A 9 -37.77 11.70 11.69
CA VAL A 9 -38.16 11.65 13.10
C VAL A 9 -39.00 10.40 13.31
N HIS A 10 -38.55 9.55 14.23
CA HIS A 10 -39.27 8.30 14.55
C HIS A 10 -40.13 8.54 15.81
N GLU A 11 -41.41 8.17 15.74
CA GLU A 11 -42.38 8.45 16.80
C GLU A 11 -41.98 7.87 18.18
N LYS A 12 -41.46 6.63 18.19
CA LYS A 12 -41.00 5.95 19.42
C LYS A 12 -39.65 6.47 19.94
N TRP A 13 -38.82 7.06 19.06
CA TRP A 13 -37.49 7.55 19.42
C TRP A 13 -37.21 8.92 18.80
N PRO A 14 -37.93 9.96 19.27
CA PRO A 14 -37.86 11.28 18.64
C PRO A 14 -36.50 11.95 18.76
N MET A 15 -35.68 11.55 19.73
CA MET A 15 -34.31 12.06 19.92
C MET A 15 -33.26 11.29 19.09
N GLY A 16 -33.65 10.28 18.32
CA GLY A 16 -32.73 9.53 17.48
C GLY A 16 -32.21 10.33 16.30
N HIS A 17 -31.00 9.98 15.85
CA HIS A 17 -30.33 10.59 14.71
C HIS A 17 -30.57 9.76 13.45
N TYR A 18 -31.77 9.82 12.91
CA TYR A 18 -32.16 9.07 11.71
C TYR A 18 -32.11 9.97 10.47
N PHE A 19 -31.55 9.43 9.39
CA PHE A 19 -31.51 10.07 8.10
C PHE A 19 -32.04 9.11 7.01
N ALA A 20 -32.85 9.60 6.10
CA ALA A 20 -33.41 8.77 5.05
C ALA A 20 -32.29 8.27 4.12
N PRO A 21 -32.36 6.99 3.67
CA PRO A 21 -31.48 6.54 2.60
C PRO A 21 -31.52 7.50 1.43
N THR A 22 -30.35 7.94 0.99
CA THR A 22 -30.21 9.06 0.06
C THR A 22 -29.43 8.62 -1.18
N LEU A 23 -29.94 8.94 -2.35
CA LEU A 23 -29.30 8.69 -3.64
C LEU A 23 -29.08 10.00 -4.38
N LEU A 24 -27.81 10.28 -4.69
CA LEU A 24 -27.37 11.42 -5.48
C LEU A 24 -26.80 10.95 -6.81
N THR A 25 -27.27 11.54 -7.91
CA THR A 25 -26.73 11.33 -9.26
C THR A 25 -26.17 12.63 -9.82
N HIS A 26 -25.48 12.55 -10.95
CA HIS A 26 -24.80 13.69 -11.58
C HIS A 26 -23.78 14.37 -10.64
N VAL A 27 -23.20 13.59 -9.73
CA VAL A 27 -22.15 14.08 -8.84
C VAL A 27 -20.88 14.29 -9.65
N GLN A 28 -20.27 15.46 -9.49
CA GLN A 28 -18.99 15.78 -10.10
C GLN A 28 -17.86 15.42 -9.12
N PRO A 29 -16.70 14.95 -9.62
CA PRO A 29 -15.58 14.56 -8.77
C PRO A 29 -15.04 15.69 -7.87
N THR A 30 -15.25 16.94 -8.27
CA THR A 30 -14.83 18.15 -7.56
C THR A 30 -15.78 18.58 -6.45
N MET A 31 -16.98 17.98 -6.38
CA MET A 31 -17.94 18.32 -5.34
C MET A 31 -17.44 17.81 -3.98
N ARG A 32 -17.67 18.61 -2.94
CA ARG A 32 -17.27 18.29 -1.55
C ARG A 32 -17.76 16.90 -1.12
N ILE A 33 -19.02 16.55 -1.48
CA ILE A 33 -19.62 15.25 -1.16
C ILE A 33 -18.89 14.05 -1.82
N ALA A 34 -18.15 14.28 -2.90
CA ALA A 34 -17.35 13.25 -3.56
C ALA A 34 -15.94 13.11 -2.96
N GLN A 35 -15.50 14.08 -2.17
CA GLN A 35 -14.15 14.15 -1.61
C GLN A 35 -14.12 13.95 -0.09
N GLU A 36 -15.24 14.21 0.59
CA GLU A 36 -15.37 14.01 2.03
C GLU A 36 -16.18 12.75 2.35
N GLU A 37 -15.74 11.99 3.33
CA GLU A 37 -16.45 10.79 3.77
C GLU A 37 -17.72 11.17 4.54
N VAL A 38 -18.85 10.61 4.12
CA VAL A 38 -20.13 10.76 4.81
C VAL A 38 -20.47 9.50 5.58
N PHE A 39 -20.37 9.54 6.92
CA PHE A 39 -20.84 8.45 7.77
C PHE A 39 -22.37 8.46 7.87
N GLY A 40 -23.03 7.98 6.82
CA GLY A 40 -24.47 7.96 6.74
C GLY A 40 -24.97 7.22 5.50
N PRO A 41 -26.28 7.00 5.37
CA PRO A 41 -26.89 6.23 4.31
C PRO A 41 -26.99 7.06 3.00
N VAL A 42 -25.84 7.45 2.43
CA VAL A 42 -25.77 8.29 1.23
C VAL A 42 -24.99 7.54 0.15
N PHE A 43 -25.62 7.35 -1.02
CA PHE A 43 -25.01 6.78 -2.22
C PHE A 43 -24.79 7.84 -3.27
N LEU A 44 -23.61 7.84 -3.85
CA LEU A 44 -23.21 8.71 -4.96
C LEU A 44 -23.09 7.87 -6.23
N VAL A 45 -23.67 8.35 -7.31
CA VAL A 45 -23.56 7.71 -8.64
C VAL A 45 -22.92 8.69 -9.61
N MET A 46 -21.80 8.28 -10.17
CA MET A 46 -21.06 9.00 -11.21
C MET A 46 -21.00 8.12 -12.46
N PRO A 47 -21.64 8.51 -13.57
CA PRO A 47 -21.47 7.79 -14.82
C PRO A 47 -20.08 8.01 -15.40
N TYR A 48 -19.59 7.04 -16.14
CA TYR A 48 -18.34 7.14 -16.90
C TYR A 48 -18.55 6.65 -18.34
N SER A 49 -17.75 7.14 -19.27
CA SER A 49 -17.86 6.83 -20.71
C SER A 49 -17.10 5.56 -21.07
N ASP A 50 -15.99 5.30 -20.40
CA ASP A 50 -15.14 4.14 -20.62
C ASP A 50 -14.48 3.68 -19.31
N VAL A 51 -13.95 2.47 -19.32
CA VAL A 51 -13.38 1.84 -18.10
C VAL A 51 -12.20 2.62 -17.52
N GLU A 52 -11.39 3.24 -18.36
CA GLU A 52 -10.23 4.02 -17.89
C GLU A 52 -10.70 5.29 -17.14
N GLN A 53 -11.73 5.95 -17.62
CA GLN A 53 -12.35 7.06 -16.90
C GLN A 53 -12.95 6.58 -15.56
N GLY A 54 -13.60 5.40 -15.55
CA GLY A 54 -14.12 4.80 -14.32
C GLY A 54 -13.03 4.57 -13.28
N ILE A 55 -11.86 4.06 -13.70
CA ILE A 55 -10.69 3.87 -12.83
C ILE A 55 -10.18 5.22 -12.31
N GLN A 56 -10.09 6.23 -13.16
CA GLN A 56 -9.66 7.57 -12.76
C GLN A 56 -10.61 8.18 -11.72
N LEU A 57 -11.91 8.08 -11.92
CA LEU A 57 -12.93 8.54 -10.98
C LEU A 57 -12.82 7.80 -9.63
N ALA A 58 -12.69 6.49 -9.65
CA ALA A 58 -12.54 5.68 -8.44
C ALA A 58 -11.27 6.02 -7.65
N ASN A 59 -10.20 6.38 -8.35
CA ASN A 59 -8.93 6.78 -7.72
C ASN A 59 -8.90 8.26 -7.27
N ASN A 60 -9.82 9.09 -7.76
CA ASN A 60 -9.88 10.52 -7.47
C ASN A 60 -10.58 10.82 -6.13
N THR A 61 -10.03 10.28 -5.06
CA THR A 61 -10.46 10.49 -3.67
C THR A 61 -9.24 10.48 -2.76
N PRO A 62 -9.23 11.23 -1.65
CA PRO A 62 -8.16 11.15 -0.66
C PRO A 62 -8.15 9.82 0.12
N TYR A 63 -9.17 9.00 -0.03
CA TYR A 63 -9.32 7.72 0.66
C TYR A 63 -8.94 6.53 -0.23
N GLY A 64 -8.68 5.40 0.39
CA GLY A 64 -8.33 4.16 -0.31
C GLY A 64 -8.40 2.95 0.60
N LEU A 65 -9.53 2.73 1.30
CA LEU A 65 -9.71 1.55 2.14
C LEU A 65 -9.98 0.33 1.27
N GLY A 66 -11.09 0.32 0.57
CA GLY A 66 -11.48 -0.81 -0.25
C GLY A 66 -12.29 -0.39 -1.46
N ALA A 67 -12.35 -1.29 -2.44
CA ALA A 67 -13.17 -1.14 -3.63
C ALA A 67 -13.80 -2.48 -4.02
N SER A 68 -14.83 -2.41 -4.86
CA SER A 68 -15.45 -3.58 -5.46
C SER A 68 -15.60 -3.36 -6.97
N VAL A 69 -15.32 -4.41 -7.73
CA VAL A 69 -15.46 -4.42 -9.18
C VAL A 69 -16.47 -5.49 -9.57
N PHE A 70 -17.56 -5.10 -10.20
CA PHE A 70 -18.59 -6.03 -10.64
C PHE A 70 -18.57 -6.16 -12.16
N GLY A 71 -18.48 -7.39 -12.68
CA GLY A 71 -18.46 -7.64 -14.11
C GLY A 71 -18.51 -9.12 -14.44
N ARG A 72 -18.90 -9.42 -15.68
CA ARG A 72 -18.97 -10.81 -16.19
C ARG A 72 -17.60 -11.33 -16.63
N ASP A 73 -16.78 -10.44 -17.19
CA ASP A 73 -15.42 -10.78 -17.60
C ASP A 73 -14.46 -10.66 -16.41
N HIS A 74 -14.05 -11.81 -15.88
CA HIS A 74 -13.13 -11.87 -14.76
C HIS A 74 -11.72 -11.35 -15.08
N ALA A 75 -11.26 -11.47 -16.32
CA ALA A 75 -9.95 -10.96 -16.73
C ALA A 75 -9.96 -9.43 -16.70
N GLU A 76 -11.02 -8.83 -17.24
CA GLU A 76 -11.22 -7.38 -17.20
C GLU A 76 -11.41 -6.87 -15.75
N CYS A 77 -12.18 -7.58 -14.93
CA CYS A 77 -12.32 -7.23 -13.50
C CYS A 77 -10.96 -7.22 -12.78
N LYS A 78 -10.10 -8.20 -13.03
CA LYS A 78 -8.73 -8.26 -12.47
C LYS A 78 -7.85 -7.10 -12.98
N ARG A 79 -7.96 -6.77 -14.27
CA ARG A 79 -7.25 -5.64 -14.87
C ARG A 79 -7.67 -4.32 -14.20
N VAL A 80 -8.96 -4.10 -14.02
CA VAL A 80 -9.48 -2.93 -13.31
C VAL A 80 -9.00 -2.91 -11.87
N ALA A 81 -9.16 -4.02 -11.15
CA ALA A 81 -8.74 -4.16 -9.76
C ALA A 81 -7.27 -3.80 -9.54
N SER A 82 -6.38 -4.22 -10.46
CA SER A 82 -4.94 -3.92 -10.37
C SER A 82 -4.59 -2.44 -10.53
N LYS A 83 -5.51 -1.64 -11.10
CA LYS A 83 -5.33 -0.20 -11.31
C LYS A 83 -5.99 0.67 -10.22
N LEU A 84 -6.76 0.07 -9.32
CA LEU A 84 -7.39 0.78 -8.21
C LEU A 84 -6.40 0.99 -7.07
N THR A 85 -6.30 2.23 -6.61
CA THR A 85 -5.42 2.63 -5.50
C THR A 85 -6.15 2.53 -4.17
N CYS A 86 -6.24 1.31 -3.65
CA CYS A 86 -6.86 1.02 -2.36
C CYS A 86 -6.20 -0.21 -1.72
N GLY A 87 -6.48 -0.43 -0.45
CA GLY A 87 -5.89 -1.53 0.30
C GLY A 87 -6.49 -2.90 -0.02
N MET A 88 -7.74 -2.93 -0.48
CA MET A 88 -8.47 -4.16 -0.78
C MET A 88 -9.34 -3.98 -2.02
N VAL A 89 -9.44 -5.02 -2.85
CA VAL A 89 -10.40 -5.06 -3.95
C VAL A 89 -11.14 -6.38 -3.96
N ASN A 90 -12.46 -6.32 -3.97
CA ASN A 90 -13.32 -7.48 -4.14
C ASN A 90 -13.83 -7.53 -5.60
N ILE A 91 -13.87 -8.71 -6.19
CA ILE A 91 -14.45 -8.92 -7.53
C ILE A 91 -15.77 -9.68 -7.37
N ASN A 92 -16.85 -9.08 -7.86
CA ASN A 92 -18.23 -9.58 -7.73
C ASN A 92 -18.65 -9.86 -6.27
N ASP A 93 -18.03 -9.14 -5.34
CA ASP A 93 -18.28 -9.21 -3.90
C ASP A 93 -18.06 -7.82 -3.28
N PHE A 94 -18.52 -7.58 -2.06
CA PHE A 94 -18.34 -6.31 -1.37
C PHE A 94 -17.73 -6.41 0.03
N GLY A 95 -17.65 -7.59 0.63
CA GLY A 95 -17.31 -7.70 2.05
C GLY A 95 -16.42 -8.84 2.47
N ILE A 96 -16.09 -9.78 1.58
CA ILE A 96 -15.31 -10.98 1.95
C ILE A 96 -13.91 -10.65 2.45
N SER A 97 -13.30 -9.56 1.97
CA SER A 97 -11.99 -9.10 2.42
C SER A 97 -11.96 -8.73 3.90
N TYR A 98 -13.08 -8.29 4.49
CA TYR A 98 -13.19 -8.02 5.92
C TYR A 98 -13.38 -9.30 6.75
N LEU A 99 -14.11 -10.25 6.22
CA LEU A 99 -14.46 -11.50 6.95
C LEU A 99 -13.31 -12.52 6.91
N ASN A 100 -12.49 -12.49 5.87
CA ASN A 100 -11.40 -13.46 5.71
C ASN A 100 -10.16 -13.03 6.50
N GLN A 101 -9.97 -13.63 7.68
CA GLN A 101 -8.84 -13.34 8.56
C GLN A 101 -7.47 -13.73 7.99
N GLY A 102 -7.42 -14.49 6.90
CA GLY A 102 -6.18 -14.80 6.17
C GLY A 102 -5.73 -13.71 5.21
N LEU A 103 -6.56 -12.69 4.96
CA LEU A 103 -6.23 -11.58 4.09
C LEU A 103 -5.84 -10.33 4.89
N PRO A 104 -4.81 -9.59 4.44
CA PRO A 104 -4.43 -8.34 5.08
C PRO A 104 -5.50 -7.26 4.84
N PHE A 105 -6.13 -6.81 5.91
CA PHE A 105 -7.12 -5.74 5.86
C PHE A 105 -6.50 -4.41 6.23
N GLY A 106 -6.72 -3.38 5.44
CA GLY A 106 -6.26 -2.02 5.69
C GLY A 106 -6.29 -1.17 4.44
N GLY A 107 -6.05 0.11 4.59
CA GLY A 107 -6.13 1.11 3.54
C GLY A 107 -4.79 1.65 3.08
N CYS A 108 -4.90 2.64 2.20
CA CYS A 108 -3.82 3.54 1.81
C CYS A 108 -4.36 4.98 1.79
N LYS A 109 -3.54 5.94 1.43
CA LYS A 109 -3.88 7.37 1.46
C LYS A 109 -4.37 7.76 2.88
N HIS A 110 -5.45 8.57 2.99
CA HIS A 110 -6.02 8.96 4.27
C HIS A 110 -6.78 7.83 5.00
N SER A 111 -7.04 6.71 4.34
CA SER A 111 -7.65 5.53 4.99
C SER A 111 -6.69 4.77 5.90
N GLY A 112 -5.45 5.21 6.03
CA GLY A 112 -4.52 4.77 7.06
C GLY A 112 -3.34 3.96 6.56
N TYR A 113 -2.57 3.46 7.51
CA TYR A 113 -1.32 2.72 7.30
C TYR A 113 -1.43 1.33 7.91
N GLY A 114 -0.51 0.45 7.48
CA GLY A 114 -0.44 -0.90 8.03
C GLY A 114 -1.58 -1.79 7.59
N ARG A 115 -1.62 -2.95 8.19
CA ARG A 115 -2.68 -3.95 7.98
C ARG A 115 -3.02 -4.62 9.29
N PHE A 116 -4.26 -5.10 9.45
CA PHE A 116 -4.61 -6.10 10.44
C PHE A 116 -5.12 -7.35 9.74
N ALA A 117 -5.15 -8.48 10.42
CA ALA A 117 -5.32 -9.80 9.84
C ALA A 117 -4.24 -10.16 8.80
N GLY A 118 -4.20 -11.40 8.39
CA GLY A 118 -3.14 -11.93 7.54
C GLY A 118 -1.75 -11.95 8.20
N PRO A 119 -0.75 -12.48 7.51
CA PRO A 119 0.64 -12.43 7.97
C PRO A 119 1.16 -11.01 8.18
N GLU A 120 0.74 -10.08 7.34
CA GLU A 120 1.12 -8.67 7.39
C GLU A 120 0.64 -7.99 8.67
N GLY A 121 -0.58 -8.31 9.10
CA GLY A 121 -1.13 -7.79 10.36
C GLY A 121 -0.36 -8.30 11.57
N LEU A 122 0.00 -9.58 11.58
CA LEU A 122 0.81 -10.16 12.65
C LEU A 122 2.23 -9.56 12.67
N LEU A 123 2.88 -9.46 11.51
CA LEU A 123 4.22 -8.87 11.39
C LEU A 123 4.23 -7.40 11.81
N GLY A 124 3.14 -6.66 11.55
CA GLY A 124 2.98 -5.27 11.98
C GLY A 124 3.02 -5.05 13.50
N LEU A 125 2.77 -6.10 14.29
CA LEU A 125 2.87 -6.09 15.76
C LEU A 125 4.23 -6.51 16.29
N THR A 126 5.18 -6.82 15.41
CA THR A 126 6.51 -7.30 15.76
C THR A 126 7.58 -6.30 15.34
N ALA A 127 8.71 -6.33 16.05
CA ALA A 127 9.91 -5.61 15.64
C ALA A 127 10.92 -6.61 15.05
N PRO A 128 11.30 -6.46 13.76
CA PRO A 128 12.33 -7.34 13.19
C PRO A 128 13.67 -7.12 13.89
N LYS A 129 14.35 -8.21 14.20
CA LYS A 129 15.68 -8.21 14.78
C LYS A 129 16.63 -8.96 13.85
N ALA A 130 17.65 -8.29 13.36
CA ALA A 130 18.73 -8.94 12.64
C ALA A 130 19.71 -9.56 13.62
N VAL A 131 20.06 -10.82 13.39
CA VAL A 131 21.10 -11.53 14.13
C VAL A 131 22.10 -12.05 13.11
N THR A 132 23.36 -11.73 13.31
CA THR A 132 24.47 -12.23 12.50
C THR A 132 25.38 -13.08 13.36
N GLU A 133 25.92 -14.12 12.78
CA GLU A 133 26.82 -15.06 13.45
C GLU A 133 28.05 -15.32 12.57
N ASP A 134 29.18 -15.57 13.18
CA ASP A 134 30.42 -15.93 12.48
C ASP A 134 30.24 -17.23 11.71
N VAL A 135 30.86 -17.30 10.55
CA VAL A 135 30.92 -18.53 9.76
C VAL A 135 32.15 -19.35 10.25
N LEU A 136 31.99 -20.67 10.28
CA LEU A 136 33.05 -21.62 10.69
C LEU A 136 33.57 -21.39 12.12
N PHE A 137 32.67 -21.18 13.07
CA PHE A 137 32.98 -21.14 14.51
C PHE A 137 34.12 -20.16 14.88
N GLY A 138 34.12 -18.97 14.29
CA GLY A 138 35.10 -17.93 14.55
C GLY A 138 36.41 -18.03 13.75
N ILE A 139 36.54 -18.99 12.84
CA ILE A 139 37.72 -19.08 11.95
C ILE A 139 37.71 -17.93 10.94
N VAL A 140 36.50 -17.52 10.52
CA VAL A 140 36.32 -16.35 9.63
C VAL A 140 35.62 -15.26 10.44
N GLN A 141 36.38 -14.33 10.96
CA GLN A 141 35.86 -13.17 11.70
C GLN A 141 35.76 -11.96 10.80
N THR A 142 34.63 -11.26 10.87
CA THR A 142 34.47 -9.99 10.19
C THR A 142 35.17 -8.89 11.00
N SER A 143 36.20 -8.29 10.44
CA SER A 143 36.88 -7.13 11.02
C SER A 143 36.82 -5.95 10.07
N ILE A 144 37.00 -4.75 10.60
CA ILE A 144 37.12 -3.56 9.76
C ILE A 144 38.46 -3.66 9.02
N PRO A 145 38.44 -3.68 7.68
CA PRO A 145 39.69 -3.75 6.92
C PRO A 145 40.58 -2.55 7.22
N PRO A 146 41.90 -2.72 7.36
CA PRO A 146 42.83 -1.65 7.74
C PRO A 146 42.79 -0.43 6.83
N HIS A 147 42.32 -0.60 5.58
CA HIS A 147 42.21 0.49 4.59
C HIS A 147 41.04 1.45 4.86
N VAL A 148 40.07 1.04 5.68
CA VAL A 148 38.89 1.86 6.02
C VAL A 148 38.78 2.07 7.54
N ASP A 149 39.74 1.56 8.30
CA ASP A 149 39.82 1.80 9.73
C ASP A 149 40.38 3.20 10.02
N TYR A 150 39.88 3.83 11.06
CA TYR A 150 40.27 5.18 11.45
C TYR A 150 41.52 5.15 12.38
N PRO A 151 42.49 6.08 12.19
CA PRO A 151 42.56 7.16 11.20
C PRO A 151 42.93 6.67 9.80
N LEU A 152 42.25 7.18 8.77
CA LEU A 152 42.54 6.83 7.37
C LEU A 152 43.96 7.28 6.99
N ARG A 153 44.83 6.34 6.69
CA ARG A 153 46.25 6.63 6.31
C ARG A 153 46.37 6.98 4.81
N ASP A 154 45.55 6.39 3.96
CA ASP A 154 45.55 6.61 2.53
C ASP A 154 44.09 6.65 2.02
N THR A 155 43.55 7.84 1.84
CA THR A 155 42.20 8.08 1.37
C THR A 155 41.94 7.57 -0.04
N ARG A 156 42.95 7.54 -0.92
CA ARG A 156 42.82 7.02 -2.28
C ARG A 156 42.71 5.50 -2.29
N ARG A 157 43.46 4.84 -1.44
CA ARG A 157 43.38 3.37 -1.27
C ARG A 157 42.06 2.97 -0.62
N SER A 158 41.64 3.68 0.42
CA SER A 158 40.34 3.49 1.06
C SER A 158 39.19 3.62 0.06
N TRP A 159 39.25 4.65 -0.78
CA TRP A 159 38.21 4.89 -1.80
C TRP A 159 38.16 3.77 -2.84
N ARG A 160 39.31 3.34 -3.37
CA ARG A 160 39.39 2.23 -4.32
C ARG A 160 38.85 0.94 -3.73
N PHE A 161 39.20 0.65 -2.48
CA PHE A 161 38.69 -0.51 -1.75
C PHE A 161 37.16 -0.47 -1.62
N LEU A 162 36.57 0.64 -1.19
CA LEU A 162 35.12 0.81 -1.06
C LEU A 162 34.40 0.68 -2.41
N GLN A 163 34.95 1.29 -3.46
CA GLN A 163 34.40 1.12 -4.82
C GLN A 163 34.42 -0.35 -5.27
N SER A 164 35.51 -1.07 -4.94
CA SER A 164 35.63 -2.48 -5.27
C SER A 164 34.64 -3.36 -4.50
N LEU A 165 34.40 -3.06 -3.22
CA LEU A 165 33.34 -3.73 -2.44
C LEU A 165 31.94 -3.52 -3.05
N VAL A 166 31.61 -2.31 -3.42
CA VAL A 166 30.31 -2.00 -4.05
C VAL A 166 30.16 -2.74 -5.37
N ARG A 167 31.22 -2.74 -6.22
CA ARG A 167 31.20 -3.49 -7.50
C ARG A 167 31.07 -4.99 -7.28
N LEU A 168 31.76 -5.54 -6.27
CA LEU A 168 31.65 -6.96 -5.94
C LEU A 168 30.23 -7.34 -5.47
N ALA A 169 29.61 -6.48 -4.65
CA ALA A 169 28.28 -6.75 -4.10
C ALA A 169 27.15 -6.56 -5.14
N PHE A 170 27.20 -5.50 -5.91
CA PHE A 170 26.08 -5.04 -6.74
C PHE A 170 26.36 -4.98 -8.26
N GLY A 171 27.60 -5.20 -8.69
CA GLY A 171 28.01 -5.13 -10.08
C GLY A 171 27.64 -6.37 -10.89
N SER A 172 27.75 -6.26 -12.22
CA SER A 172 27.67 -7.38 -13.14
C SER A 172 28.84 -8.37 -12.91
N LEU A 173 28.77 -9.55 -13.48
CA LEU A 173 29.84 -10.57 -13.37
C LEU A 173 31.22 -9.98 -13.74
N TRP A 174 31.30 -9.20 -14.81
CA TRP A 174 32.51 -8.52 -15.25
C TRP A 174 32.99 -7.43 -14.28
N ASP A 175 32.08 -6.69 -13.67
CA ASP A 175 32.43 -5.69 -12.65
C ASP A 175 32.97 -6.35 -11.39
N ARG A 176 32.41 -7.48 -11.00
CA ARG A 176 32.90 -8.28 -9.85
C ARG A 176 34.34 -8.78 -10.07
N ILE A 177 34.62 -9.32 -11.26
CA ILE A 177 35.98 -9.78 -11.60
C ILE A 177 36.96 -8.61 -11.59
N ARG A 178 36.61 -7.47 -12.17
CA ARG A 178 37.44 -6.26 -12.19
C ARG A 178 37.64 -5.60 -10.83
N ALA A 179 36.77 -5.87 -9.88
CA ALA A 179 36.89 -5.34 -8.52
C ALA A 179 37.92 -6.06 -7.66
N LEU A 180 38.27 -7.33 -7.97
CA LEU A 180 39.16 -8.14 -7.15
C LEU A 180 40.53 -7.50 -6.84
N PRO A 181 41.24 -6.87 -7.78
CA PRO A 181 42.53 -6.23 -7.48
C PRO A 181 42.45 -5.03 -6.53
N GLY A 182 41.29 -4.40 -6.44
CA GLY A 182 41.11 -3.25 -5.55
C GLY A 182 40.73 -3.61 -4.11
N LEU A 183 40.56 -4.91 -3.82
CA LEU A 183 40.30 -5.42 -2.48
C LEU A 183 41.58 -5.81 -1.73
N LEU A 184 42.69 -5.92 -2.45
CA LEU A 184 44.02 -6.17 -1.93
C LEU A 184 44.80 -4.85 -1.70
#